data_42aa4d1774836c401e77c226c47bca89
#
_entry.id   42aa4d1774836c401e77c226c47bca89
#
_cell.length_a   1.000
_cell.length_b   1.000
_cell.length_c   1.000
_cell.angle_alpha   90.00
_cell.angle_beta   90.00
_cell.angle_gamma   90.00
#
_symmetry.space_group_name_H-M   'P 1'
#
loop_
_entity.id
_entity.type
_entity.pdbx_description
1 polymer ?
#
loop_
_entity_poly.entity_id
_entity_poly.type
_entity_poly.pdbx_seq_one_letter_code
_entity_poly.pdbx_strand_id
1 'polypeptide(L)'
;MSRACPELHWRWLELHDSVSMGSRERRVRTATGTRQWRIHRRAKPRYSVLDERRLHYAAWEGCMEHVKAMLEHGVPANCQDSYGWTAVHHASFKGHLPLVKFIMQTGQVEVNSQDFFNCTPLHRSCSGGNPDTTEFLLQKGASHEARSRSGQTPLHLATANGHLGTARVLLQHLASPNPQDFHKWTPLHWAVFGGWGDVVELLLDNGADVEGGRGVGMSPLQLAVLVGNEAGVRLLLHRGADANTRGPNGQTALHMCACSGDKKILQHLLKGGAKLDIRDGDIASPLHLAARSGSRAVVHLLILNGAGLEDRDNLKMTPLHYTMLRDNAEAAKLLLHYGADVNARERLGQTPLHLASERGHLKVLKVLLDKGANPFVRSSWRETAEDVARTHNHPCILQLLQQHQMLRRRDQDAKERE
;
A
#
# COMPACT_ATOMS: atom_id res chain seq x y z
N MET A 1 9.11 0.39 -14.95
CA MET A 1 7.68 0.50 -15.26
C MET A 1 7.26 1.93 -15.03
N SER A 2 6.63 2.53 -16.01
CA SER A 2 6.40 3.94 -16.26
C SER A 2 5.69 4.69 -15.13
N ARG A 3 6.07 5.95 -14.97
CA ARG A 3 5.47 7.00 -14.15
C ARG A 3 3.94 6.86 -14.14
N ALA A 4 3.37 6.53 -12.98
CA ALA A 4 1.92 6.54 -12.78
C ALA A 4 1.42 7.96 -13.05
N CYS A 5 0.52 8.06 -14.03
CA CYS A 5 -0.12 9.30 -14.40
C CYS A 5 -0.92 9.85 -13.20
N PRO A 6 -0.83 11.14 -12.86
CA PRO A 6 -1.59 11.73 -11.75
C PRO A 6 -3.10 11.52 -11.84
N GLU A 7 -3.63 11.35 -13.05
CA GLU A 7 -5.05 11.08 -13.30
C GLU A 7 -5.53 9.70 -12.81
N LEU A 8 -4.65 8.70 -12.71
CA LEU A 8 -5.00 7.37 -12.18
C LEU A 8 -5.12 7.38 -10.65
N HIS A 9 -4.41 8.27 -9.96
CA HIS A 9 -4.48 8.42 -8.51
C HIS A 9 -5.83 9.01 -8.07
N TRP A 10 -6.38 9.95 -8.82
CA TRP A 10 -7.71 10.51 -8.59
C TRP A 10 -8.84 9.51 -8.83
N ARG A 11 -8.74 8.67 -9.87
CA ARG A 11 -9.70 7.60 -10.15
C ARG A 11 -9.73 6.52 -9.07
N TRP A 12 -8.60 6.25 -8.39
CA TRP A 12 -8.55 5.27 -7.32
C TRP A 12 -9.22 5.80 -6.04
N LEU A 13 -9.07 7.08 -5.74
CA LEU A 13 -9.76 7.74 -4.63
C LEU A 13 -11.27 7.88 -4.90
N GLU A 14 -11.67 8.19 -6.13
CA GLU A 14 -13.09 8.27 -6.54
C GLU A 14 -13.79 6.90 -6.53
N LEU A 15 -13.10 5.81 -6.88
CA LEU A 15 -13.67 4.46 -6.92
C LEU A 15 -13.91 3.87 -5.52
N HIS A 16 -13.15 4.24 -4.51
CA HIS A 16 -13.38 3.79 -3.13
C HIS A 16 -14.47 4.59 -2.40
N ASP A 17 -14.70 5.85 -2.74
CA ASP A 17 -15.80 6.63 -2.18
C ASP A 17 -17.17 6.33 -2.84
N SER A 18 -17.19 5.78 -4.06
CA SER A 18 -18.43 5.47 -4.80
C SER A 18 -19.15 4.18 -4.34
N VAL A 19 -18.50 3.32 -3.55
CA VAL A 19 -19.09 2.03 -3.11
C VAL A 19 -20.05 2.18 -1.91
N SER A 20 -20.15 3.35 -1.27
CA SER A 20 -21.04 3.54 -0.10
C SER A 20 -22.35 4.28 -0.36
N MET A 21 -22.70 4.62 -1.60
CA MET A 21 -23.98 5.23 -1.97
C MET A 21 -25.04 4.18 -2.27
N GLY A 22 -25.39 3.37 -1.27
CA GLY A 22 -26.61 2.56 -1.24
C GLY A 22 -27.80 3.44 -0.88
N SER A 23 -28.64 3.70 -1.87
CA SER A 23 -29.93 4.38 -1.76
C SER A 23 -30.78 3.88 -0.57
N ARG A 24 -31.06 4.76 0.38
CA ARG A 24 -32.19 4.63 1.32
C ARG A 24 -33.08 5.86 1.18
N GLU A 25 -34.00 5.84 0.24
CA GLU A 25 -35.20 6.66 0.31
C GLU A 25 -36.05 6.20 1.50
N ARG A 26 -36.07 7.02 2.57
CA ARG A 26 -37.09 6.88 3.62
C ARG A 26 -38.32 7.68 3.20
N ARG A 27 -39.35 6.99 2.74
CA ARG A 27 -40.71 7.53 2.68
C ARG A 27 -41.18 7.84 4.12
N VAL A 28 -41.26 9.12 4.43
CA VAL A 28 -41.98 9.57 5.62
C VAL A 28 -43.43 9.82 5.19
N ARG A 29 -44.35 9.00 5.69
CA ARG A 29 -45.80 9.26 5.62
C ARG A 29 -46.09 10.38 6.59
N THR A 30 -46.60 11.51 6.11
CA THR A 30 -47.17 12.57 6.94
C THR A 30 -48.67 12.46 6.94
N ALA A 31 -49.25 12.43 8.14
CA ALA A 31 -50.66 12.52 8.41
C ALA A 31 -51.21 13.92 8.13
N THR A 32 -52.43 13.94 7.70
CA THR A 32 -53.30 15.06 7.39
C THR A 32 -53.34 16.17 8.44
N GLY A 33 -53.04 17.39 8.03
CA GLY A 33 -53.30 18.61 8.78
C GLY A 33 -53.24 19.83 7.86
N THR A 34 -54.40 20.32 7.49
CA THR A 34 -54.58 21.54 6.70
C THR A 34 -54.00 22.75 7.40
N ARG A 35 -52.83 23.21 7.03
CA ARG A 35 -52.32 24.54 7.32
C ARG A 35 -52.10 25.29 6.02
N GLN A 36 -52.84 26.38 5.87
CA GLN A 36 -52.65 27.37 4.83
C GLN A 36 -51.20 27.87 4.87
N TRP A 37 -50.37 27.43 3.93
CA TRP A 37 -49.08 27.98 3.71
C TRP A 37 -49.21 29.30 2.95
N ARG A 38 -48.95 30.44 3.64
CA ARG A 38 -48.65 31.68 2.93
C ARG A 38 -47.37 31.44 2.13
N ILE A 39 -47.52 31.20 0.82
CA ILE A 39 -46.41 31.17 -0.13
C ILE A 39 -45.86 32.61 -0.17
N HIS A 40 -44.85 32.86 0.61
CA HIS A 40 -43.98 34.01 0.31
C HIS A 40 -43.34 33.67 -1.05
N ARG A 41 -43.82 34.30 -2.12
CA ARG A 41 -43.12 34.32 -3.40
C ARG A 41 -41.73 34.89 -3.14
N ARG A 42 -40.72 34.00 -2.94
CA ARG A 42 -39.35 34.39 -3.07
C ARG A 42 -39.19 34.98 -4.46
N ALA A 43 -38.76 36.23 -4.59
CA ALA A 43 -38.38 36.83 -5.84
C ALA A 43 -37.47 35.84 -6.58
N LYS A 44 -37.75 35.58 -7.87
CA LYS A 44 -36.89 34.72 -8.68
C LYS A 44 -35.45 35.26 -8.56
N PRO A 45 -34.48 34.42 -8.31
CA PRO A 45 -33.11 34.87 -8.28
C PRO A 45 -32.77 35.57 -9.59
N ARG A 46 -32.04 36.69 -9.55
CA ARG A 46 -31.65 37.48 -10.73
C ARG A 46 -30.66 36.75 -11.64
N TYR A 47 -30.19 35.58 -11.25
CA TYR A 47 -29.21 34.75 -11.93
C TYR A 47 -29.77 33.33 -12.19
N SER A 48 -29.20 32.64 -13.16
CA SER A 48 -29.54 31.27 -13.54
C SER A 48 -28.49 30.26 -13.06
N VAL A 49 -28.82 28.97 -13.04
CA VAL A 49 -27.87 27.89 -12.78
C VAL A 49 -26.67 27.90 -13.76
N LEU A 50 -26.92 28.44 -14.99
CA LEU A 50 -25.85 28.60 -15.96
C LEU A 50 -24.83 29.65 -15.51
N ASP A 51 -25.26 30.71 -14.83
CA ASP A 51 -24.38 31.77 -14.34
C ASP A 51 -23.54 31.27 -13.16
N GLU A 52 -24.09 30.39 -12.30
CA GLU A 52 -23.30 29.70 -11.27
C GLU A 52 -22.18 28.85 -11.89
N ARG A 53 -22.50 28.05 -12.93
CA ARG A 53 -21.49 27.29 -13.66
C ARG A 53 -20.41 28.15 -14.31
N ARG A 54 -20.82 29.30 -14.86
CA ARG A 54 -19.89 30.27 -15.45
C ARG A 54 -18.97 30.88 -14.39
N LEU A 55 -19.47 31.14 -13.17
CA LEU A 55 -18.66 31.60 -12.05
C LEU A 55 -17.61 30.57 -11.67
N HIS A 56 -17.99 29.28 -11.53
CA HIS A 56 -17.05 28.20 -11.21
C HIS A 56 -15.99 28.02 -12.30
N TYR A 57 -16.41 28.05 -13.56
CA TYR A 57 -15.47 27.96 -14.69
C TYR A 57 -14.50 29.14 -14.74
N ALA A 58 -15.01 30.36 -14.56
CA ALA A 58 -14.17 31.56 -14.51
C ALA A 58 -13.18 31.52 -13.34
N ALA A 59 -13.59 30.95 -12.19
CA ALA A 59 -12.72 30.78 -11.04
C ALA A 59 -11.65 29.69 -11.27
N TRP A 60 -11.99 28.63 -12.00
CA TRP A 60 -11.05 27.58 -12.41
C TRP A 60 -9.99 28.11 -13.39
N GLU A 61 -10.42 28.94 -14.39
CA GLU A 61 -9.52 29.56 -15.35
C GLU A 61 -8.74 30.78 -14.81
N GLY A 62 -9.14 31.31 -13.64
CA GLY A 62 -8.52 32.48 -13.04
C GLY A 62 -8.95 33.83 -13.68
N CYS A 63 -10.05 33.84 -14.42
CA CYS A 63 -10.55 35.04 -15.12
C CYS A 63 -11.19 36.04 -14.16
N MET A 64 -10.40 36.99 -13.63
CA MET A 64 -10.84 37.98 -12.65
C MET A 64 -12.05 38.80 -13.14
N GLU A 65 -12.03 39.26 -14.38
CA GLU A 65 -13.10 40.12 -14.92
C GLU A 65 -14.45 39.40 -15.03
N HIS A 66 -14.42 38.11 -15.44
CA HIS A 66 -15.65 37.31 -15.50
C HIS A 66 -16.19 37.01 -14.10
N VAL A 67 -15.33 36.73 -13.11
CA VAL A 67 -15.76 36.51 -11.72
C VAL A 67 -16.37 37.79 -11.18
N LYS A 68 -15.76 38.95 -11.37
CA LYS A 68 -16.33 40.24 -10.96
C LYS A 68 -17.72 40.46 -11.58
N ALA A 69 -17.83 40.33 -12.91
CA ALA A 69 -19.10 40.51 -13.60
C ALA A 69 -20.20 39.57 -13.06
N MET A 70 -19.89 38.30 -12.79
CA MET A 70 -20.88 37.34 -12.25
C MET A 70 -21.33 37.74 -10.83
N LEU A 71 -20.41 38.16 -9.97
CA LEU A 71 -20.74 38.61 -8.62
C LEU A 71 -21.56 39.92 -8.64
N GLU A 72 -21.27 40.87 -9.54
CA GLU A 72 -22.04 42.09 -9.75
C GLU A 72 -23.44 41.79 -10.29
N HIS A 73 -23.60 40.75 -11.11
CA HIS A 73 -24.91 40.24 -11.53
C HIS A 73 -25.69 39.54 -10.42
N GLY A 74 -25.14 39.43 -9.23
CA GLY A 74 -25.79 38.91 -8.03
C GLY A 74 -25.68 37.39 -7.89
N VAL A 75 -24.78 36.73 -8.61
CA VAL A 75 -24.43 35.30 -8.36
C VAL A 75 -23.75 35.18 -7.01
N PRO A 76 -24.22 34.33 -6.09
CA PRO A 76 -23.60 34.19 -4.78
C PRO A 76 -22.19 33.60 -4.90
N ALA A 77 -21.20 34.25 -4.24
CA ALA A 77 -19.83 33.74 -4.24
C ALA A 77 -19.68 32.38 -3.55
N ASN A 78 -20.63 31.99 -2.70
CA ASN A 78 -20.70 30.73 -1.97
C ASN A 78 -21.57 29.66 -2.64
N CYS A 79 -22.04 29.89 -3.88
CA CYS A 79 -22.73 28.82 -4.61
C CYS A 79 -21.80 27.61 -4.81
N GLN A 80 -22.38 26.43 -4.73
CA GLN A 80 -21.65 25.16 -4.82
C GLN A 80 -21.96 24.43 -6.12
N ASP A 81 -20.95 23.82 -6.72
CA ASP A 81 -21.14 22.92 -7.86
C ASP A 81 -21.60 21.51 -7.44
N SER A 82 -21.61 20.55 -8.37
CA SER A 82 -22.00 19.16 -8.14
C SER A 82 -21.10 18.40 -7.16
N TYR A 83 -19.94 18.92 -6.83
CA TYR A 83 -18.99 18.38 -5.84
C TYR A 83 -18.99 19.17 -4.53
N GLY A 84 -19.81 20.20 -4.45
CA GLY A 84 -19.83 21.14 -3.32
C GLY A 84 -18.72 22.18 -3.37
N TRP A 85 -17.98 22.30 -4.49
CA TRP A 85 -16.93 23.31 -4.61
C TRP A 85 -17.52 24.68 -4.85
N THR A 86 -17.00 25.67 -4.16
CA THR A 86 -17.27 27.10 -4.43
C THR A 86 -16.19 27.68 -5.34
N ALA A 87 -16.41 28.90 -5.82
CA ALA A 87 -15.40 29.62 -6.62
C ALA A 87 -14.03 29.70 -5.91
N VAL A 88 -14.02 29.82 -4.59
CA VAL A 88 -12.76 29.83 -3.80
C VAL A 88 -12.07 28.45 -3.83
N HIS A 89 -12.79 27.33 -3.78
CA HIS A 89 -12.19 26.01 -3.90
C HIS A 89 -11.49 25.84 -5.25
N HIS A 90 -12.16 26.22 -6.35
CA HIS A 90 -11.59 26.17 -7.70
C HIS A 90 -10.34 27.05 -7.82
N ALA A 91 -10.44 28.30 -7.43
CA ALA A 91 -9.32 29.25 -7.50
C ALA A 91 -8.14 28.82 -6.60
N SER A 92 -8.42 28.24 -5.43
CA SER A 92 -7.38 27.74 -4.51
C SER A 92 -6.67 26.52 -5.07
N PHE A 93 -7.41 25.58 -5.68
CA PHE A 93 -6.81 24.39 -6.32
C PHE A 93 -5.87 24.77 -7.47
N LYS A 94 -6.26 25.77 -8.26
CA LYS A 94 -5.44 26.26 -9.39
C LYS A 94 -4.35 27.26 -8.98
N GLY A 95 -4.38 27.78 -7.76
CA GLY A 95 -3.38 28.75 -7.28
C GLY A 95 -3.59 30.18 -7.77
N HIS A 96 -4.81 30.56 -8.14
CA HIS A 96 -5.13 31.92 -8.55
C HIS A 96 -5.22 32.88 -7.36
N LEU A 97 -4.09 33.14 -6.69
CA LEU A 97 -4.01 33.95 -5.48
C LEU A 97 -4.71 35.32 -5.60
N PRO A 98 -4.55 36.12 -6.67
CA PRO A 98 -5.27 37.38 -6.80
C PRO A 98 -6.79 37.21 -6.75
N LEU A 99 -7.28 36.16 -7.38
CA LEU A 99 -8.69 35.85 -7.42
C LEU A 99 -9.20 35.34 -6.05
N VAL A 100 -8.44 34.49 -5.38
CA VAL A 100 -8.76 34.05 -3.99
C VAL A 100 -8.84 35.27 -3.06
N LYS A 101 -7.88 36.19 -3.14
CA LYS A 101 -7.90 37.45 -2.37
C LYS A 101 -9.16 38.26 -2.63
N PHE A 102 -9.52 38.43 -3.90
CA PHE A 102 -10.69 39.19 -4.31
C PHE A 102 -11.98 38.57 -3.76
N ILE A 103 -12.20 37.26 -3.99
CA ILE A 103 -13.40 36.57 -3.53
C ILE A 103 -13.52 36.62 -2.01
N MET A 104 -12.43 36.42 -1.27
CA MET A 104 -12.44 36.51 0.20
C MET A 104 -12.76 37.92 0.72
N GLN A 105 -12.42 38.97 -0.03
CA GLN A 105 -12.76 40.35 0.32
C GLN A 105 -14.25 40.67 0.19
N THR A 106 -15.02 39.92 -0.58
CA THR A 106 -16.48 40.09 -0.71
C THR A 106 -17.23 39.83 0.59
N GLY A 107 -16.61 39.12 1.54
CA GLY A 107 -17.22 38.76 2.83
C GLY A 107 -18.33 37.70 2.74
N GLN A 108 -18.60 37.14 1.54
CA GLN A 108 -19.66 36.19 1.31
C GLN A 108 -19.20 34.73 1.46
N VAL A 109 -17.88 34.48 1.59
CA VAL A 109 -17.30 33.13 1.64
C VAL A 109 -16.53 32.96 2.94
N GLU A 110 -16.84 31.89 3.66
CA GLU A 110 -16.09 31.50 4.86
C GLU A 110 -14.77 30.81 4.46
N VAL A 111 -13.67 31.17 5.15
CA VAL A 111 -12.34 30.63 4.86
C VAL A 111 -12.26 29.09 5.04
N ASN A 112 -13.09 28.54 5.95
CA ASN A 112 -13.19 27.12 6.25
C ASN A 112 -14.46 26.48 5.66
N SER A 113 -15.06 27.09 4.61
CA SER A 113 -16.18 26.46 3.89
C SER A 113 -15.79 25.06 3.41
N GLN A 114 -16.73 24.10 3.53
CA GLN A 114 -16.48 22.72 3.20
C GLN A 114 -17.23 22.31 1.92
N ASP A 115 -16.57 21.55 1.08
CA ASP A 115 -17.20 20.83 -0.02
C ASP A 115 -17.86 19.52 0.46
N PHE A 116 -18.43 18.71 -0.47
CA PHE A 116 -19.09 17.45 -0.11
C PHE A 116 -18.16 16.37 0.43
N PHE A 117 -16.85 16.56 0.30
CA PHE A 117 -15.82 15.70 0.90
C PHE A 117 -15.25 16.28 2.19
N ASN A 118 -15.89 17.31 2.77
CA ASN A 118 -15.41 18.08 3.91
C ASN A 118 -14.02 18.73 3.67
N CYS A 119 -13.61 18.87 2.41
CA CYS A 119 -12.39 19.59 2.08
C CYS A 119 -12.64 21.10 2.09
N THR A 120 -11.73 21.85 2.69
CA THR A 120 -11.74 23.31 2.70
C THR A 120 -10.93 23.87 1.52
N PRO A 121 -11.02 25.19 1.22
CA PRO A 121 -10.14 25.82 0.23
C PRO A 121 -8.64 25.56 0.52
N LEU A 122 -8.25 25.46 1.80
CA LEU A 122 -6.88 25.09 2.18
C LEU A 122 -6.52 23.67 1.75
N HIS A 123 -7.41 22.68 1.91
CA HIS A 123 -7.19 21.34 1.38
C HIS A 123 -6.96 21.38 -0.14
N ARG A 124 -7.76 22.19 -0.85
CA ARG A 124 -7.66 22.28 -2.31
C ARG A 124 -6.38 22.97 -2.77
N SER A 125 -5.95 24.05 -2.11
CA SER A 125 -4.66 24.69 -2.42
C SER A 125 -3.48 23.75 -2.15
N CYS A 126 -3.56 22.95 -1.10
CA CYS A 126 -2.54 21.95 -0.76
C CYS A 126 -2.51 20.80 -1.75
N SER A 127 -3.68 20.35 -2.22
CA SER A 127 -3.79 19.32 -3.25
C SER A 127 -3.29 19.81 -4.61
N GLY A 128 -3.49 21.09 -4.93
CA GLY A 128 -2.99 21.74 -6.15
C GLY A 128 -1.52 22.16 -6.11
N GLY A 129 -0.87 22.10 -4.96
CA GLY A 129 0.54 22.47 -4.82
C GLY A 129 0.81 23.96 -4.86
N ASN A 130 -0.05 24.80 -4.28
CA ASN A 130 0.01 26.24 -4.38
C ASN A 130 0.48 26.90 -3.08
N PRO A 131 1.79 27.07 -2.83
CA PRO A 131 2.30 27.57 -1.55
C PRO A 131 1.82 29.00 -1.21
N ASP A 132 1.83 29.92 -2.16
CA ASP A 132 1.42 31.30 -1.92
C ASP A 132 -0.07 31.42 -1.55
N THR A 133 -0.92 30.62 -2.20
CA THR A 133 -2.35 30.57 -1.86
C THR A 133 -2.57 29.90 -0.51
N THR A 134 -1.81 28.86 -0.20
CA THR A 134 -1.81 28.18 1.09
C THR A 134 -1.42 29.14 2.22
N GLU A 135 -0.31 29.87 2.05
CA GLU A 135 0.16 30.91 2.97
C GLU A 135 -0.92 31.95 3.24
N PHE A 136 -1.53 32.49 2.17
CA PHE A 136 -2.59 33.50 2.30
C PHE A 136 -3.82 32.97 3.05
N LEU A 137 -4.26 31.75 2.74
CA LEU A 137 -5.41 31.16 3.43
C LEU A 137 -5.12 30.95 4.93
N LEU A 138 -3.91 30.49 5.28
CA LEU A 138 -3.48 30.35 6.68
C LEU A 138 -3.45 31.69 7.41
N GLN A 139 -2.93 32.76 6.78
CA GLN A 139 -2.97 34.13 7.32
C GLN A 139 -4.40 34.65 7.53
N LYS A 140 -5.38 34.14 6.79
CA LYS A 140 -6.81 34.43 6.93
C LYS A 140 -7.53 33.56 7.95
N GLY A 141 -6.80 32.69 8.67
CA GLY A 141 -7.35 31.82 9.71
C GLY A 141 -7.94 30.50 9.18
N ALA A 142 -7.46 30.04 8.02
CA ALA A 142 -7.78 28.69 7.59
C ALA A 142 -7.21 27.65 8.56
N SER A 143 -8.00 26.64 8.92
CA SER A 143 -7.58 25.59 9.85
C SER A 143 -6.68 24.58 9.16
N HIS A 144 -5.40 24.52 9.54
CA HIS A 144 -4.44 23.54 9.05
C HIS A 144 -4.69 22.12 9.59
N GLU A 145 -5.52 21.98 10.64
CA GLU A 145 -5.93 20.69 11.22
C GLU A 145 -7.34 20.26 10.79
N ALA A 146 -7.97 21.00 9.85
CA ALA A 146 -9.25 20.60 9.30
C ALA A 146 -9.14 19.19 8.70
N ARG A 147 -10.22 18.39 8.81
CA ARG A 147 -10.23 17.01 8.36
C ARG A 147 -11.25 16.80 7.23
N SER A 148 -10.80 16.22 6.15
CA SER A 148 -11.67 15.75 5.07
C SER A 148 -12.54 14.56 5.50
N ARG A 149 -13.43 14.12 4.65
CA ARG A 149 -14.30 12.94 4.89
C ARG A 149 -13.50 11.63 5.10
N SER A 150 -12.27 11.55 4.58
CA SER A 150 -11.33 10.43 4.82
C SER A 150 -10.42 10.64 6.04
N GLY A 151 -10.61 11.75 6.78
CA GLY A 151 -9.80 12.10 7.94
C GLY A 151 -8.47 12.76 7.60
N GLN A 152 -8.23 13.08 6.31
CA GLN A 152 -7.00 13.70 5.85
C GLN A 152 -6.96 15.19 6.22
N THR A 153 -5.78 15.68 6.62
CA THR A 153 -5.51 17.12 6.81
C THR A 153 -4.92 17.71 5.52
N PRO A 154 -4.85 19.05 5.39
CA PRO A 154 -4.16 19.70 4.27
C PRO A 154 -2.73 19.17 4.04
N LEU A 155 -1.99 18.85 5.14
CA LEU A 155 -0.65 18.30 5.05
C LEU A 155 -0.63 16.90 4.40
N HIS A 156 -1.61 16.04 4.67
CA HIS A 156 -1.73 14.75 3.99
C HIS A 156 -1.83 14.93 2.46
N LEU A 157 -2.66 15.89 2.01
CA LEU A 157 -2.85 16.13 0.57
C LEU A 157 -1.60 16.73 -0.09
N ALA A 158 -0.93 17.66 0.59
CA ALA A 158 0.33 18.21 0.09
C ALA A 158 1.41 17.13 -0.06
N THR A 159 1.53 16.23 0.94
CA THR A 159 2.55 15.17 0.94
C THR A 159 2.23 14.02 0.00
N ALA A 160 0.94 13.66 -0.14
CA ALA A 160 0.50 12.63 -1.08
C ALA A 160 0.82 13.00 -2.54
N ASN A 161 0.75 14.30 -2.87
CA ASN A 161 1.01 14.82 -4.20
C ASN A 161 2.46 15.31 -4.40
N GLY A 162 3.33 15.23 -3.39
CA GLY A 162 4.73 15.62 -3.50
C GLY A 162 4.99 17.13 -3.53
N HIS A 163 4.07 17.91 -3.00
CA HIS A 163 4.15 19.37 -3.04
C HIS A 163 5.03 19.93 -1.90
N LEU A 164 6.34 19.83 -2.08
CA LEU A 164 7.35 20.23 -1.09
C LEU A 164 7.17 21.67 -0.56
N GLY A 165 6.96 22.63 -1.46
CA GLY A 165 6.78 24.04 -1.08
C GLY A 165 5.56 24.26 -0.18
N THR A 166 4.44 23.63 -0.54
CA THR A 166 3.19 23.71 0.21
C THR A 166 3.28 23.00 1.57
N ALA A 167 3.91 21.82 1.61
CA ALA A 167 4.16 21.11 2.85
C ALA A 167 5.04 21.94 3.81
N ARG A 168 6.07 22.62 3.28
CA ARG A 168 6.93 23.52 4.06
C ARG A 168 6.15 24.66 4.67
N VAL A 169 5.28 25.33 3.91
CA VAL A 169 4.42 26.42 4.41
C VAL A 169 3.52 25.93 5.55
N LEU A 170 2.88 24.76 5.39
CA LEU A 170 2.03 24.20 6.46
C LEU A 170 2.81 23.93 7.74
N LEU A 171 4.00 23.33 7.64
CA LEU A 171 4.84 23.02 8.80
C LEU A 171 5.37 24.31 9.48
N GLN A 172 5.69 25.35 8.72
CA GLN A 172 6.04 26.67 9.26
C GLN A 172 4.89 27.30 10.04
N HIS A 173 3.65 27.04 9.64
CA HIS A 173 2.44 27.45 10.36
C HIS A 173 2.01 26.43 11.43
N LEU A 174 2.92 25.61 11.94
CA LEU A 174 2.75 24.68 13.04
C LEU A 174 1.71 23.57 12.79
N ALA A 175 1.46 23.20 11.53
CA ALA A 175 0.67 22.01 11.24
C ALA A 175 1.37 20.78 11.84
N SER A 176 0.62 19.93 12.53
CA SER A 176 1.16 18.70 13.11
C SER A 176 1.73 17.79 12.00
N PRO A 177 2.96 17.27 12.13
CA PRO A 177 3.51 16.34 11.15
C PRO A 177 2.99 14.90 11.28
N ASN A 178 2.27 14.59 12.38
CA ASN A 178 1.87 13.23 12.74
C ASN A 178 0.35 12.95 12.82
N PRO A 179 -0.55 13.73 12.19
CA PRO A 179 -1.95 13.35 12.19
C PRO A 179 -2.14 12.03 11.47
N GLN A 180 -3.10 11.23 11.91
CA GLN A 180 -3.50 10.00 11.24
C GLN A 180 -4.84 10.20 10.52
N ASP A 181 -4.94 9.74 9.29
CA ASP A 181 -6.20 9.63 8.57
C ASP A 181 -7.03 8.40 9.05
N PHE A 182 -8.16 8.12 8.43
CA PHE A 182 -8.99 6.96 8.84
C PHE A 182 -8.37 5.60 8.49
N HIS A 183 -7.38 5.56 7.59
CA HIS A 183 -6.56 4.38 7.32
C HIS A 183 -5.38 4.23 8.28
N LYS A 184 -5.26 5.14 9.27
CA LYS A 184 -4.11 5.25 10.19
C LYS A 184 -2.81 5.65 9.51
N TRP A 185 -2.88 6.21 8.32
CA TRP A 185 -1.72 6.74 7.62
C TRP A 185 -1.43 8.17 8.07
N THR A 186 -0.14 8.47 8.24
CA THR A 186 0.37 9.83 8.49
C THR A 186 0.83 10.48 7.17
N PRO A 187 1.07 11.80 7.13
CA PRO A 187 1.68 12.45 5.98
C PRO A 187 2.97 11.78 5.49
N LEU A 188 3.76 11.19 6.42
CA LEU A 188 4.97 10.45 6.09
C LEU A 188 4.66 9.18 5.27
N HIS A 189 3.61 8.44 5.62
CA HIS A 189 3.19 7.27 4.82
C HIS A 189 2.83 7.68 3.39
N TRP A 190 2.08 8.76 3.22
CA TRP A 190 1.69 9.27 1.91
C TRP A 190 2.89 9.73 1.08
N ALA A 191 3.85 10.42 1.69
CA ALA A 191 5.08 10.83 1.03
C ALA A 191 5.95 9.64 0.58
N VAL A 192 6.06 8.61 1.43
CA VAL A 192 6.78 7.36 1.13
C VAL A 192 6.08 6.58 0.02
N PHE A 193 4.75 6.47 0.06
CA PHE A 193 3.95 5.82 -0.98
C PHE A 193 4.11 6.49 -2.34
N GLY A 194 4.12 7.83 -2.37
CA GLY A 194 4.33 8.60 -3.59
C GLY A 194 5.79 8.62 -4.08
N GLY A 195 6.74 8.18 -3.27
CA GLY A 195 8.17 8.20 -3.61
C GLY A 195 8.84 9.58 -3.51
N TRP A 196 8.24 10.52 -2.76
CA TRP A 196 8.68 11.91 -2.65
C TRP A 196 9.79 12.07 -1.60
N GLY A 197 11.04 11.74 -1.96
CA GLY A 197 12.18 11.76 -1.04
C GLY A 197 12.37 13.08 -0.32
N ASP A 198 12.33 14.20 -1.05
CA ASP A 198 12.49 15.55 -0.47
C ASP A 198 11.38 15.90 0.55
N VAL A 199 10.16 15.42 0.29
CA VAL A 199 9.03 15.61 1.23
C VAL A 199 9.19 14.72 2.45
N VAL A 200 9.69 13.50 2.29
CA VAL A 200 10.03 12.59 3.40
C VAL A 200 11.09 13.24 4.29
N GLU A 201 12.16 13.79 3.71
CA GLU A 201 13.19 14.51 4.47
C GLU A 201 12.61 15.71 5.22
N LEU A 202 11.82 16.54 4.54
CA LEU A 202 11.18 17.70 5.16
C LEU A 202 10.31 17.30 6.36
N LEU A 203 9.51 16.25 6.25
CA LEU A 203 8.66 15.76 7.35
C LEU A 203 9.48 15.29 8.54
N LEU A 204 10.52 14.48 8.29
CA LEU A 204 11.40 13.96 9.35
C LEU A 204 12.18 15.09 10.04
N ASP A 205 12.64 16.11 9.30
CA ASP A 205 13.31 17.29 9.86
C ASP A 205 12.37 18.14 10.74
N ASN A 206 11.05 18.06 10.51
CA ASN A 206 10.04 18.75 11.31
C ASN A 206 9.35 17.86 12.36
N GLY A 207 9.98 16.75 12.74
CA GLY A 207 9.51 15.90 13.84
C GLY A 207 8.42 14.90 13.47
N ALA A 208 8.33 14.49 12.20
CA ALA A 208 7.52 13.34 11.85
C ALA A 208 8.09 12.08 12.52
N ASP A 209 7.19 11.27 13.10
CA ASP A 209 7.56 9.99 13.69
C ASP A 209 7.96 9.01 12.55
N VAL A 210 9.22 8.60 12.56
CA VAL A 210 9.78 7.69 11.54
C VAL A 210 9.05 6.34 11.50
N GLU A 211 8.47 5.92 12.63
CA GLU A 211 7.64 4.71 12.72
C GLU A 211 6.18 4.94 12.32
N GLY A 212 5.79 6.19 12.04
CA GLY A 212 4.46 6.55 11.56
C GLY A 212 3.36 6.48 12.61
N GLY A 213 3.72 6.53 13.89
CA GLY A 213 2.81 6.44 15.02
C GLY A 213 2.52 4.99 15.44
N ARG A 214 2.31 4.80 16.73
CA ARG A 214 2.02 3.47 17.33
C ARG A 214 0.60 3.05 16.95
N GLY A 215 0.45 2.24 15.89
CA GLY A 215 -0.84 1.74 15.42
C GLY A 215 -0.72 0.34 14.82
N VAL A 216 -1.87 -0.26 14.52
CA VAL A 216 -1.99 -1.64 13.97
C VAL A 216 -1.67 -1.70 12.46
N GLY A 217 -1.07 -0.66 11.88
CA GLY A 217 -0.75 -0.55 10.46
C GLY A 217 0.68 -0.96 10.09
N MET A 218 0.97 -0.85 8.80
CA MET A 218 2.35 -0.95 8.32
C MET A 218 3.13 0.30 8.71
N SER A 219 4.42 0.15 9.06
CA SER A 219 5.31 1.30 9.23
C SER A 219 5.69 1.93 7.87
N PRO A 220 6.13 3.20 7.85
CA PRO A 220 6.65 3.81 6.62
C PRO A 220 7.74 2.99 5.93
N LEU A 221 8.62 2.33 6.71
CA LEU A 221 9.65 1.45 6.18
C LEU A 221 9.05 0.22 5.50
N GLN A 222 8.07 -0.42 6.10
CA GLN A 222 7.38 -1.56 5.51
C GLN A 222 6.64 -1.15 4.22
N LEU A 223 6.00 0.02 4.23
CA LEU A 223 5.35 0.57 3.05
C LEU A 223 6.36 0.86 1.93
N ALA A 224 7.53 1.45 2.25
CA ALA A 224 8.60 1.68 1.28
C ALA A 224 9.06 0.38 0.60
N VAL A 225 9.20 -0.69 1.38
CA VAL A 225 9.55 -2.03 0.86
C VAL A 225 8.44 -2.58 -0.03
N LEU A 226 7.19 -2.45 0.38
CA LEU A 226 6.03 -2.97 -0.36
C LEU A 226 5.91 -2.32 -1.75
N VAL A 227 6.13 -0.99 -1.83
CA VAL A 227 6.06 -0.24 -3.10
C VAL A 227 7.37 -0.28 -3.91
N GLY A 228 8.42 -0.91 -3.39
CA GLY A 228 9.72 -0.99 -4.07
C GLY A 228 10.51 0.32 -4.09
N ASN A 229 10.26 1.22 -3.13
CA ASN A 229 10.94 2.51 -3.02
C ASN A 229 12.30 2.36 -2.33
N GLU A 230 13.34 1.96 -3.09
CA GLU A 230 14.71 1.76 -2.59
C GLU A 230 15.26 3.02 -1.91
N ALA A 231 15.05 4.20 -2.51
CA ALA A 231 15.52 5.48 -1.95
C ALA A 231 14.84 5.78 -0.60
N GLY A 232 13.52 5.55 -0.51
CA GLY A 232 12.76 5.70 0.73
C GLY A 232 13.23 4.74 1.82
N VAL A 233 13.50 3.48 1.48
CA VAL A 233 14.06 2.48 2.44
C VAL A 233 15.39 2.97 3.00
N ARG A 234 16.31 3.40 2.13
CA ARG A 234 17.62 3.90 2.56
C ARG A 234 17.51 5.14 3.46
N LEU A 235 16.65 6.07 3.09
CA LEU A 235 16.42 7.30 3.84
C LEU A 235 15.84 7.02 5.23
N LEU A 236 14.77 6.21 5.30
CA LEU A 236 14.13 5.87 6.58
C LEU A 236 15.08 5.13 7.53
N LEU A 237 15.86 4.15 7.03
CA LEU A 237 16.87 3.47 7.84
C LEU A 237 17.95 4.44 8.33
N HIS A 238 18.41 5.37 7.50
CA HIS A 238 19.37 6.40 7.90
C HIS A 238 18.82 7.33 8.98
N ARG A 239 17.50 7.58 8.96
CA ARG A 239 16.78 8.39 9.96
C ARG A 239 16.36 7.59 11.19
N GLY A 240 16.80 6.35 11.33
CA GLY A 240 16.62 5.53 12.54
C GLY A 240 15.34 4.70 12.57
N ALA A 241 14.71 4.43 11.44
CA ALA A 241 13.60 3.47 11.38
C ALA A 241 14.06 2.08 11.83
N ASP A 242 13.29 1.42 12.70
CA ASP A 242 13.58 0.07 13.15
C ASP A 242 13.19 -0.96 12.06
N ALA A 243 14.22 -1.60 11.48
CA ALA A 243 14.04 -2.65 10.46
C ALA A 243 13.26 -3.87 10.99
N ASN A 244 13.09 -3.99 12.30
CA ASN A 244 12.49 -5.13 12.99
C ASN A 244 11.07 -4.87 13.48
N THR A 245 10.53 -3.69 13.24
CA THR A 245 9.13 -3.36 13.57
C THR A 245 8.19 -4.38 12.94
N ARG A 246 7.30 -4.94 13.78
CA ARG A 246 6.29 -5.91 13.35
C ARG A 246 5.04 -5.19 12.88
N GLY A 247 4.66 -5.40 11.65
CA GLY A 247 3.42 -4.91 11.05
C GLY A 247 2.29 -5.94 11.10
N PRO A 248 1.33 -5.82 10.19
CA PRO A 248 0.25 -6.79 10.06
C PRO A 248 0.77 -8.23 9.94
N ASN A 249 0.08 -9.18 10.56
CA ASN A 249 0.47 -10.59 10.61
C ASN A 249 1.87 -10.84 11.20
N GLY A 250 2.40 -9.92 12.00
CA GLY A 250 3.71 -10.05 12.62
C GLY A 250 4.91 -9.96 11.65
N GLN A 251 4.66 -9.58 10.40
CA GLN A 251 5.69 -9.47 9.37
C GLN A 251 6.57 -8.23 9.58
N THR A 252 7.88 -8.38 9.38
CA THR A 252 8.84 -7.26 9.32
C THR A 252 9.07 -6.82 7.87
N ALA A 253 9.74 -5.69 7.70
CA ALA A 253 10.19 -5.22 6.38
C ALA A 253 11.00 -6.30 5.61
N LEU A 254 11.77 -7.12 6.35
CA LEU A 254 12.55 -8.22 5.76
C LEU A 254 11.66 -9.34 5.21
N HIS A 255 10.57 -9.68 5.88
CA HIS A 255 9.58 -10.64 5.36
C HIS A 255 8.94 -10.16 4.06
N MET A 256 8.55 -8.89 4.01
CA MET A 256 7.96 -8.30 2.81
C MET A 256 8.95 -8.27 1.64
N CYS A 257 10.21 -7.89 1.91
CA CYS A 257 11.27 -7.90 0.92
C CYS A 257 11.58 -9.32 0.41
N ALA A 258 11.52 -10.32 1.28
CA ALA A 258 11.68 -11.73 0.89
C ALA A 258 10.58 -12.19 -0.07
N CYS A 259 9.35 -11.70 0.09
CA CYS A 259 8.23 -11.95 -0.83
C CYS A 259 8.40 -11.25 -2.18
N SER A 260 8.82 -9.97 -2.19
CA SER A 260 9.01 -9.19 -3.42
C SER A 260 10.21 -9.64 -4.24
N GLY A 261 11.23 -10.18 -3.59
CA GLY A 261 12.44 -10.66 -4.25
C GLY A 261 13.44 -9.56 -4.62
N ASP A 262 13.32 -8.35 -4.05
CA ASP A 262 14.22 -7.24 -4.34
C ASP A 262 15.55 -7.37 -3.58
N LYS A 263 16.62 -7.67 -4.34
CA LYS A 263 17.96 -7.84 -3.81
C LYS A 263 18.54 -6.55 -3.19
N LYS A 264 18.28 -5.39 -3.80
CA LYS A 264 18.87 -4.13 -3.35
C LYS A 264 18.24 -3.67 -2.03
N ILE A 265 16.92 -3.73 -1.95
CA ILE A 265 16.19 -3.44 -0.72
C ILE A 265 16.63 -4.38 0.40
N LEU A 266 16.77 -5.68 0.09
CA LEU A 266 17.30 -6.66 1.06
C LEU A 266 18.66 -6.24 1.63
N GLN A 267 19.59 -5.82 0.77
CA GLN A 267 20.91 -5.36 1.20
C GLN A 267 20.85 -4.15 2.13
N HIS A 268 19.96 -3.19 1.85
CA HIS A 268 19.74 -2.03 2.72
C HIS A 268 19.14 -2.43 4.07
N LEU A 269 18.18 -3.32 4.09
CA LEU A 269 17.57 -3.82 5.33
C LEU A 269 18.59 -4.58 6.20
N LEU A 270 19.41 -5.46 5.61
CA LEU A 270 20.45 -6.18 6.33
C LEU A 270 21.52 -5.24 6.92
N LYS A 271 21.94 -4.23 6.16
CA LYS A 271 22.85 -3.18 6.66
C LYS A 271 22.20 -2.34 7.77
N GLY A 272 20.88 -2.14 7.71
CA GLY A 272 20.10 -1.45 8.73
C GLY A 272 19.76 -2.30 9.97
N GLY A 273 20.35 -3.49 10.11
CA GLY A 273 20.17 -4.32 11.31
C GLY A 273 18.91 -5.19 11.32
N ALA A 274 18.34 -5.49 10.14
CA ALA A 274 17.22 -6.42 10.05
C ALA A 274 17.63 -7.83 10.52
N LYS A 275 16.87 -8.38 11.47
CA LYS A 275 17.11 -9.69 12.07
C LYS A 275 16.47 -10.80 11.23
N LEU A 276 17.21 -11.88 11.01
CA LEU A 276 16.81 -13.02 10.19
C LEU A 276 15.94 -14.03 10.96
N ASP A 277 16.00 -14.01 12.28
CA ASP A 277 15.35 -14.96 13.19
C ASP A 277 13.95 -14.55 13.65
N ILE A 278 13.50 -13.36 13.27
CA ILE A 278 12.12 -12.93 13.57
C ILE A 278 11.15 -13.78 12.78
N ARG A 279 10.09 -14.24 13.45
CA ARG A 279 9.03 -15.06 12.87
C ARG A 279 7.76 -14.23 12.70
N ASP A 280 7.06 -14.44 11.58
CA ASP A 280 5.74 -13.81 11.35
C ASP A 280 4.62 -14.51 12.14
N GLY A 281 3.36 -14.20 11.85
CA GLY A 281 2.19 -14.78 12.51
C GLY A 281 2.03 -16.29 12.29
N ASP A 282 2.59 -16.83 11.21
CA ASP A 282 2.64 -18.24 10.89
C ASP A 282 3.92 -18.94 11.40
N ILE A 283 4.73 -18.24 12.19
CA ILE A 283 6.07 -18.68 12.66
C ILE A 283 7.05 -18.87 11.48
N ALA A 284 6.72 -18.38 10.29
CA ALA A 284 7.60 -18.43 9.14
C ALA A 284 8.76 -17.42 9.27
N SER A 285 9.97 -17.80 8.85
CA SER A 285 11.12 -16.90 8.73
C SER A 285 11.13 -16.19 7.38
N PRO A 286 11.89 -15.09 7.22
CA PRO A 286 12.08 -14.46 5.90
C PRO A 286 12.56 -15.45 4.82
N LEU A 287 13.38 -16.46 5.20
CA LEU A 287 13.85 -17.47 4.24
C LEU A 287 12.72 -18.37 3.73
N HIS A 288 11.71 -18.70 4.53
CA HIS A 288 10.51 -19.41 4.05
C HIS A 288 9.82 -18.63 2.93
N LEU A 289 9.61 -17.32 3.14
CA LEU A 289 8.93 -16.46 2.16
C LEU A 289 9.78 -16.26 0.90
N ALA A 290 11.10 -16.11 1.04
CA ALA A 290 12.03 -16.05 -0.08
C ALA A 290 12.03 -17.34 -0.91
N ALA A 291 12.00 -18.49 -0.23
CA ALA A 291 11.90 -19.80 -0.89
C ALA A 291 10.60 -19.95 -1.66
N ARG A 292 9.47 -19.48 -1.10
CA ARG A 292 8.17 -19.45 -1.77
C ARG A 292 8.16 -18.51 -2.97
N SER A 293 8.82 -17.34 -2.88
CA SER A 293 8.89 -16.38 -3.98
C SER A 293 9.78 -16.88 -5.14
N GLY A 294 10.75 -17.72 -4.83
CA GLY A 294 11.68 -18.31 -5.80
C GLY A 294 12.83 -17.38 -6.21
N SER A 295 12.98 -16.22 -5.56
CA SER A 295 14.07 -15.30 -5.87
C SER A 295 15.42 -15.86 -5.42
N ARG A 296 16.15 -16.48 -6.36
CA ARG A 296 17.48 -17.06 -6.10
C ARG A 296 18.43 -16.07 -5.41
N ALA A 297 18.41 -14.81 -5.86
CA ALA A 297 19.31 -13.78 -5.32
C ALA A 297 19.02 -13.46 -3.84
N VAL A 298 17.73 -13.37 -3.47
CA VAL A 298 17.29 -13.11 -2.10
C VAL A 298 17.57 -14.32 -1.21
N VAL A 299 17.20 -15.54 -1.66
CA VAL A 299 17.49 -16.80 -0.95
C VAL A 299 19.00 -16.90 -0.65
N HIS A 300 19.84 -16.66 -1.67
CA HIS A 300 21.30 -16.72 -1.52
C HIS A 300 21.83 -15.73 -0.49
N LEU A 301 21.36 -14.47 -0.55
CA LEU A 301 21.80 -13.45 0.41
C LEU A 301 21.35 -13.77 1.84
N LEU A 302 20.13 -14.26 2.03
CA LEU A 302 19.65 -14.64 3.36
C LEU A 302 20.50 -15.78 3.95
N ILE A 303 20.81 -16.81 3.15
CA ILE A 303 21.68 -17.92 3.59
C ILE A 303 23.07 -17.43 3.94
N LEU A 304 23.70 -16.60 3.10
CA LEU A 304 25.03 -16.04 3.35
C LEU A 304 25.09 -15.18 4.62
N ASN A 305 23.96 -14.60 5.04
CA ASN A 305 23.87 -13.85 6.29
C ASN A 305 23.43 -14.70 7.49
N GLY A 306 23.34 -16.02 7.34
CA GLY A 306 23.10 -16.95 8.44
C GLY A 306 21.63 -17.28 8.71
N ALA A 307 20.75 -17.15 7.72
CA ALA A 307 19.35 -17.60 7.86
C ALA A 307 19.29 -19.12 8.06
N GLY A 308 18.47 -19.58 9.00
CA GLY A 308 18.31 -20.99 9.34
C GLY A 308 17.67 -21.81 8.21
N LEU A 309 18.41 -22.81 7.71
CA LEU A 309 17.92 -23.68 6.64
C LEU A 309 16.84 -24.65 7.11
N GLU A 310 16.89 -25.05 8.38
CA GLU A 310 15.98 -26.01 9.03
C GLU A 310 14.98 -25.34 9.97
N ASP A 311 14.81 -24.03 9.83
CA ASP A 311 13.76 -23.31 10.54
C ASP A 311 12.39 -23.91 10.23
N ARG A 312 11.51 -23.96 11.22
CA ARG A 312 10.19 -24.59 11.10
C ARG A 312 9.08 -23.59 11.42
N ASP A 313 8.09 -23.55 10.55
CA ASP A 313 6.87 -22.79 10.75
C ASP A 313 5.87 -23.51 11.67
N ASN A 314 4.64 -22.99 11.77
CA ASN A 314 3.55 -23.58 12.58
C ASN A 314 3.09 -24.98 12.10
N LEU A 315 3.34 -25.30 10.83
CA LEU A 315 3.10 -26.63 10.24
C LEU A 315 4.34 -27.53 10.27
N LYS A 316 5.44 -27.09 10.89
CA LYS A 316 6.78 -27.72 10.88
C LYS A 316 7.39 -27.79 9.47
N MET A 317 6.94 -26.97 8.52
CA MET A 317 7.52 -26.86 7.21
C MET A 317 8.84 -26.12 7.29
N THR A 318 9.85 -26.57 6.52
CA THR A 318 11.14 -25.89 6.33
C THR A 318 11.08 -24.97 5.10
N PRO A 319 12.05 -24.05 4.91
CA PRO A 319 12.15 -23.26 3.67
C PRO A 319 12.17 -24.13 2.40
N LEU A 320 12.74 -25.34 2.47
CA LEU A 320 12.72 -26.27 1.34
C LEU A 320 11.28 -26.70 0.99
N HIS A 321 10.42 -26.97 1.95
CA HIS A 321 9.00 -27.28 1.69
C HIS A 321 8.30 -26.11 0.96
N TYR A 322 8.62 -24.86 1.30
CA TYR A 322 8.04 -23.68 0.67
C TYR A 322 8.40 -23.56 -0.82
N THR A 323 9.54 -24.08 -1.27
CA THR A 323 9.89 -24.11 -2.70
C THR A 323 8.96 -25.02 -3.49
N MET A 324 8.36 -26.03 -2.84
CA MET A 324 7.40 -26.94 -3.47
C MET A 324 6.05 -26.27 -3.76
N LEU A 325 5.73 -25.17 -3.08
CA LEU A 325 4.43 -24.50 -3.26
C LEU A 325 4.27 -23.83 -4.64
N ARG A 326 5.37 -23.51 -5.33
CA ARG A 326 5.38 -22.79 -6.61
C ARG A 326 6.36 -23.32 -7.66
N ASP A 327 6.78 -24.59 -7.59
CA ASP A 327 7.75 -25.23 -8.49
C ASP A 327 9.09 -24.46 -8.60
N ASN A 328 9.58 -23.92 -7.48
CA ASN A 328 10.80 -23.08 -7.44
C ASN A 328 12.08 -23.93 -7.41
N ALA A 329 12.41 -24.55 -8.54
CA ALA A 329 13.55 -25.46 -8.65
C ALA A 329 14.91 -24.79 -8.34
N GLU A 330 15.11 -23.52 -8.73
CA GLU A 330 16.37 -22.82 -8.51
C GLU A 330 16.58 -22.49 -7.03
N ALA A 331 15.53 -22.10 -6.30
CA ALA A 331 15.60 -21.91 -4.87
C ALA A 331 15.85 -23.24 -4.13
N ALA A 332 15.19 -24.32 -4.56
CA ALA A 332 15.41 -25.66 -4.00
C ALA A 332 16.85 -26.15 -4.21
N LYS A 333 17.40 -25.99 -5.42
CA LYS A 333 18.80 -26.32 -5.73
C LYS A 333 19.76 -25.60 -4.79
N LEU A 334 19.49 -24.33 -4.52
CA LEU A 334 20.33 -23.49 -3.69
C LEU A 334 20.28 -23.94 -2.21
N LEU A 335 19.08 -24.13 -1.66
CA LEU A 335 18.90 -24.62 -0.28
C LEU A 335 19.59 -25.97 -0.08
N LEU A 336 19.42 -26.92 -1.00
CA LEU A 336 20.05 -28.23 -0.97
C LEU A 336 21.56 -28.17 -1.16
N HIS A 337 22.08 -27.20 -1.93
CA HIS A 337 23.52 -26.96 -2.06
C HIS A 337 24.16 -26.52 -0.74
N TYR A 338 23.42 -25.72 0.06
CA TYR A 338 23.88 -25.27 1.37
C TYR A 338 23.56 -26.26 2.51
N GLY A 339 23.04 -27.43 2.20
CA GLY A 339 22.89 -28.53 3.15
C GLY A 339 21.50 -28.63 3.81
N ALA A 340 20.46 -28.08 3.20
CA ALA A 340 19.11 -28.30 3.69
C ALA A 340 18.75 -29.81 3.61
N ASP A 341 18.06 -30.33 4.63
CA ASP A 341 17.62 -31.72 4.68
C ASP A 341 16.53 -32.00 3.62
N VAL A 342 16.94 -32.75 2.60
CA VAL A 342 16.06 -33.13 1.48
C VAL A 342 14.86 -34.00 1.92
N ASN A 343 14.98 -34.69 3.07
CA ASN A 343 13.97 -35.58 3.63
C ASN A 343 13.31 -35.01 4.90
N ALA A 344 13.47 -33.73 5.17
CA ALA A 344 12.79 -33.05 6.27
C ALA A 344 11.29 -33.36 6.28
N ARG A 345 10.69 -33.59 7.46
CA ARG A 345 9.29 -33.96 7.61
C ARG A 345 8.50 -32.82 8.24
N GLU A 346 7.41 -32.42 7.62
CA GLU A 346 6.46 -31.46 8.17
C GLU A 346 5.49 -32.14 9.18
N ARG A 347 4.48 -31.45 9.66
CA ARG A 347 3.58 -31.88 10.75
C ARG A 347 2.84 -33.20 10.45
N LEU A 348 2.47 -33.45 9.20
CA LEU A 348 1.78 -34.65 8.73
C LEU A 348 2.77 -35.75 8.26
N GLY A 349 4.06 -35.58 8.54
CA GLY A 349 5.12 -36.49 8.17
C GLY A 349 5.44 -36.49 6.67
N GLN A 350 4.89 -35.54 5.89
CA GLN A 350 5.22 -35.38 4.48
C GLN A 350 6.60 -34.78 4.31
N THR A 351 7.34 -35.22 3.31
CA THR A 351 8.61 -34.65 2.87
C THR A 351 8.40 -33.68 1.71
N PRO A 352 9.39 -32.84 1.35
CA PRO A 352 9.31 -32.04 0.14
C PRO A 352 8.91 -32.82 -1.10
N LEU A 353 9.35 -34.10 -1.20
CA LEU A 353 9.00 -34.96 -2.33
C LEU A 353 7.49 -35.30 -2.38
N HIS A 354 6.83 -35.50 -1.24
CA HIS A 354 5.38 -35.70 -1.17
C HIS A 354 4.65 -34.46 -1.68
N LEU A 355 5.02 -33.25 -1.19
CA LEU A 355 4.38 -32.00 -1.62
C LEU A 355 4.59 -31.70 -3.10
N ALA A 356 5.79 -31.98 -3.64
CA ALA A 356 6.06 -31.86 -5.08
C ALA A 356 5.20 -32.82 -5.90
N SER A 357 4.99 -34.05 -5.37
CA SER A 357 4.16 -35.08 -6.02
C SER A 357 2.67 -34.73 -5.98
N GLU A 358 2.18 -34.19 -4.85
CA GLU A 358 0.80 -33.72 -4.70
C GLU A 358 0.43 -32.64 -5.72
N ARG A 359 1.35 -31.69 -5.93
CA ARG A 359 1.13 -30.54 -6.79
C ARG A 359 1.50 -30.73 -8.24
N GLY A 360 2.09 -31.86 -8.62
CA GLY A 360 2.53 -32.13 -9.98
C GLY A 360 3.75 -31.35 -10.44
N HIS A 361 4.57 -30.87 -9.51
CA HIS A 361 5.71 -29.98 -9.75
C HIS A 361 6.95 -30.73 -10.22
N LEU A 362 7.03 -31.01 -11.52
CA LEU A 362 8.05 -31.86 -12.14
C LEU A 362 9.48 -31.31 -12.00
N LYS A 363 9.68 -30.00 -12.13
CA LYS A 363 11.03 -29.40 -12.11
C LYS A 363 11.70 -29.57 -10.77
N VAL A 364 10.98 -29.20 -9.70
CA VAL A 364 11.51 -29.27 -8.34
C VAL A 364 11.63 -30.74 -7.90
N LEU A 365 10.72 -31.64 -8.33
CA LEU A 365 10.79 -33.07 -8.03
C LEU A 365 12.07 -33.69 -8.58
N LYS A 366 12.45 -33.37 -9.83
CA LYS A 366 13.74 -33.80 -10.41
C LYS A 366 14.91 -33.39 -9.54
N VAL A 367 14.92 -32.11 -9.11
CA VAL A 367 15.99 -31.60 -8.25
C VAL A 367 16.08 -32.35 -6.91
N LEU A 368 14.93 -32.67 -6.30
CA LEU A 368 14.90 -33.45 -5.08
C LEU A 368 15.49 -34.84 -5.25
N LEU A 369 15.11 -35.56 -6.32
CA LEU A 369 15.60 -36.88 -6.62
C LEU A 369 17.11 -36.86 -6.91
N ASP A 370 17.60 -35.91 -7.71
CA ASP A 370 19.01 -35.70 -8.03
C ASP A 370 19.84 -35.43 -6.77
N LYS A 371 19.23 -34.82 -5.75
CA LYS A 371 19.85 -34.50 -4.46
C LYS A 371 19.62 -35.58 -3.40
N GLY A 372 19.14 -36.74 -3.79
CA GLY A 372 19.08 -37.91 -2.91
C GLY A 372 17.80 -38.03 -2.07
N ALA A 373 16.71 -37.35 -2.45
CA ALA A 373 15.42 -37.54 -1.78
C ALA A 373 15.03 -39.05 -1.77
N ASN A 374 14.56 -39.51 -0.61
CA ASN A 374 14.13 -40.89 -0.45
C ASN A 374 12.66 -41.07 -0.86
N PRO A 375 12.36 -41.74 -1.95
CA PRO A 375 11.00 -41.92 -2.44
C PRO A 375 10.16 -42.91 -1.62
N PHE A 376 10.79 -43.66 -0.71
CA PHE A 376 10.12 -44.66 0.10
C PHE A 376 9.66 -44.17 1.49
N VAL A 377 9.94 -42.90 1.84
CA VAL A 377 9.45 -42.30 3.07
C VAL A 377 7.92 -42.30 3.07
N ARG A 378 7.32 -42.68 4.17
CA ARG A 378 5.86 -42.69 4.36
C ARG A 378 5.41 -41.54 5.21
N SER A 379 4.36 -40.85 4.79
CA SER A 379 3.64 -39.82 5.55
C SER A 379 2.93 -40.44 6.77
N SER A 380 2.26 -39.62 7.58
CA SER A 380 1.41 -40.09 8.71
C SER A 380 0.22 -40.93 8.22
N TRP A 381 -0.19 -40.80 6.98
CA TRP A 381 -1.20 -41.64 6.33
C TRP A 381 -0.64 -42.92 5.71
N ARG A 382 0.65 -43.19 5.95
CA ARG A 382 1.41 -44.34 5.36
C ARG A 382 1.55 -44.30 3.84
N GLU A 383 1.32 -43.17 3.20
CA GLU A 383 1.48 -42.91 1.78
C GLU A 383 2.92 -42.57 1.42
N THR A 384 3.40 -43.06 0.33
CA THR A 384 4.66 -42.65 -0.33
C THR A 384 4.41 -41.51 -1.31
N ALA A 385 5.46 -40.82 -1.75
CA ALA A 385 5.36 -39.80 -2.80
C ALA A 385 4.73 -40.35 -4.10
N GLU A 386 4.92 -41.64 -4.41
CA GLU A 386 4.29 -42.32 -5.55
C GLU A 386 2.78 -42.50 -5.34
N ASP A 387 2.35 -42.91 -4.14
CA ASP A 387 0.92 -43.05 -3.81
C ASP A 387 0.20 -41.69 -3.91
N VAL A 388 0.82 -40.62 -3.40
CA VAL A 388 0.30 -39.26 -3.52
C VAL A 388 0.20 -38.82 -5.00
N ALA A 389 1.23 -39.07 -5.81
CA ALA A 389 1.17 -38.74 -7.23
C ALA A 389 0.05 -39.50 -7.99
N ARG A 390 -0.22 -40.75 -7.57
CA ARG A 390 -1.30 -41.59 -8.15
C ARG A 390 -2.67 -41.03 -7.75
N THR A 391 -2.85 -40.68 -6.48
CA THR A 391 -4.11 -40.14 -5.98
C THR A 391 -4.48 -38.83 -6.64
N HIS A 392 -3.47 -37.95 -6.92
CA HIS A 392 -3.67 -36.66 -7.56
C HIS A 392 -3.56 -36.69 -9.09
N ASN A 393 -3.46 -37.89 -9.70
CA ASN A 393 -3.45 -38.09 -11.13
C ASN A 393 -2.32 -37.33 -11.88
N HIS A 394 -1.07 -37.48 -11.40
CA HIS A 394 0.13 -36.87 -12.01
C HIS A 394 1.00 -37.93 -12.71
N PRO A 395 0.64 -38.40 -13.95
CA PRO A 395 1.32 -39.50 -14.62
C PRO A 395 2.80 -39.24 -14.89
N CYS A 396 3.18 -38.01 -15.24
CA CYS A 396 4.59 -37.66 -15.47
C CYS A 396 5.45 -37.81 -14.20
N ILE A 397 4.88 -37.49 -13.04
CA ILE A 397 5.54 -37.64 -11.72
C ILE A 397 5.70 -39.16 -11.44
N LEU A 398 4.64 -39.94 -11.63
CA LEU A 398 4.67 -41.38 -11.44
C LEU A 398 5.77 -42.04 -12.26
N GLN A 399 5.82 -41.73 -13.57
CA GLN A 399 6.83 -42.27 -14.46
C GLN A 399 8.26 -41.93 -13.98
N LEU A 400 8.49 -40.68 -13.56
CA LEU A 400 9.80 -40.24 -13.07
C LEU A 400 10.20 -40.96 -11.78
N LEU A 401 9.28 -41.09 -10.82
CA LEU A 401 9.52 -41.78 -9.55
C LEU A 401 9.87 -43.27 -9.81
N GLN A 402 9.11 -43.96 -10.66
CA GLN A 402 9.36 -45.36 -11.03
C GLN A 402 10.70 -45.56 -11.73
N GLN A 403 11.04 -44.71 -12.71
CA GLN A 403 12.34 -44.72 -13.34
C GLN A 403 13.48 -44.56 -12.33
N HIS A 404 13.37 -43.59 -11.42
CA HIS A 404 14.39 -43.35 -10.40
C HIS A 404 14.51 -44.53 -9.40
N GLN A 405 13.41 -45.17 -9.03
CA GLN A 405 13.43 -46.35 -8.16
C GLN A 405 14.10 -47.54 -8.83
N MET A 406 13.83 -47.76 -10.12
CA MET A 406 14.49 -48.83 -10.91
C MET A 406 16.01 -48.63 -11.01
N LEU A 407 16.46 -47.40 -11.23
CA LEU A 407 17.89 -47.08 -11.27
C LEU A 407 18.55 -47.36 -9.92
N ARG A 408 17.96 -46.90 -8.81
CA ARG A 408 18.52 -47.15 -7.46
C ARG A 408 18.62 -48.65 -7.11
N ARG A 409 17.63 -49.47 -7.51
CA ARG A 409 17.68 -50.92 -7.29
C ARG A 409 18.84 -51.55 -8.08
N ARG A 410 19.03 -51.15 -9.34
CA ARG A 410 20.18 -51.61 -10.15
C ARG A 410 21.53 -51.29 -9.54
N ASP A 411 21.66 -50.06 -9.00
CA ASP A 411 22.90 -49.60 -8.34
C ASP A 411 23.17 -50.35 -7.02
N GLN A 412 22.11 -50.72 -6.27
CA GLN A 412 22.25 -51.59 -5.09
C GLN A 412 22.63 -53.01 -5.44
N ASP A 413 21.97 -53.62 -6.42
CA ASP A 413 22.27 -54.97 -6.92
C ASP A 413 23.71 -55.05 -7.49
N ALA A 414 24.21 -53.97 -8.09
CA ALA A 414 25.59 -53.90 -8.60
C ALA A 414 26.62 -53.85 -7.46
N LYS A 415 26.32 -53.07 -6.40
CA LYS A 415 27.21 -52.97 -5.21
C LYS A 415 27.24 -54.23 -4.32
N GLU A 416 26.17 -55.02 -4.36
CA GLU A 416 26.11 -56.30 -3.65
C GLU A 416 26.82 -57.43 -4.42
N ARG A 417 27.18 -57.21 -5.70
CA ARG A 417 27.92 -58.13 -6.56
C ARG A 417 29.42 -57.86 -6.62
N GLU A 418 29.87 -56.69 -6.14
CA GLU A 418 31.27 -56.33 -5.91
C GLU A 418 31.73 -56.73 -4.49
#